data_1bd6fe9f52d6cd97d0ed73bffff6b543
#
_entry.id   1bd6fe9f52d6cd97d0ed73bffff6b543
#
_cell.length_a   1.000
_cell.length_b   1.000
_cell.length_c   1.000
_cell.angle_alpha   90.00
_cell.angle_beta   90.00
_cell.angle_gamma   90.00
#
_symmetry.space_group_name_H-M   'P 1'
#
loop_
_entity.id
_entity.type
_entity.pdbx_description
1 polymer ?
#
loop_
_entity_poly.entity_id
_entity_poly.type
_entity_poly.pdbx_seq_one_letter_code
_entity_poly.pdbx_strand_id
1 'polypeptide(L)'
;MAKSPTPNILICSFFFLIAVLSLPVDQTLATDTRPDSWAFLGGYGQSYPGWGQTTQRVETIDLIPRYNHIVFDEMGSGWYKGFHSTFFEFPVSLILNPEISTMIGINFLAAYTFTVNEKWQPYIFGGGGPVYIFADIPGMGTKLNGNYQFGIGLEYFLNKQNHLLFEYRYHHISNAGTAEPNEPLNSSKFIIGITF
;
A
#
# COMPACT_ATOMS: atom_id res chain seq x y z
N MET A 1 2.67 -39.26 -4.13
CA MET A 1 3.83 -38.50 -3.63
C MET A 1 3.55 -37.02 -3.78
N ALA A 2 3.13 -36.37 -2.71
CA ALA A 2 2.84 -34.94 -2.72
C ALA A 2 4.17 -34.16 -2.55
N LYS A 3 4.46 -33.23 -3.45
CA LYS A 3 5.59 -32.31 -3.33
C LYS A 3 5.26 -31.27 -2.25
N SER A 4 6.11 -31.18 -1.23
CA SER A 4 6.01 -30.11 -0.22
C SER A 4 6.21 -28.74 -0.87
N PRO A 5 5.44 -27.71 -0.49
CA PRO A 5 5.66 -26.34 -0.97
C PRO A 5 6.96 -25.77 -0.38
N THR A 6 7.75 -25.12 -1.21
CA THR A 6 9.00 -24.47 -0.83
C THR A 6 8.72 -23.15 -0.08
N PRO A 7 9.34 -22.92 1.09
CA PRO A 7 9.06 -21.74 1.94
C PRO A 7 9.73 -20.43 1.49
N ASN A 8 10.18 -20.33 0.24
CA ASN A 8 11.16 -19.32 -0.17
C ASN A 8 10.58 -17.92 -0.53
N ILE A 9 9.27 -17.78 -0.76
CA ILE A 9 8.70 -16.50 -1.24
C ILE A 9 8.44 -15.52 -0.09
N LEU A 10 7.99 -15.99 1.07
CA LEU A 10 7.74 -15.12 2.23
C LEU A 10 9.04 -14.53 2.82
N ILE A 11 10.12 -15.30 2.79
CA ILE A 11 11.43 -14.90 3.30
C ILE A 11 12.02 -13.78 2.43
N CYS A 12 11.87 -13.85 1.11
CA CYS A 12 12.38 -12.83 0.18
C CYS A 12 11.67 -11.48 0.36
N SER A 13 10.36 -11.46 0.61
CA SER A 13 9.60 -10.22 0.81
C SER A 13 9.97 -9.52 2.11
N PHE A 14 10.25 -10.29 3.16
CA PHE A 14 10.65 -9.74 4.46
C PHE A 14 12.08 -9.17 4.42
N PHE A 15 13.00 -9.82 3.71
CA PHE A 15 14.37 -9.33 3.53
C PHE A 15 14.47 -8.10 2.65
N PHE A 16 13.60 -7.94 1.65
CA PHE A 16 13.56 -6.74 0.83
C PHE A 16 13.12 -5.50 1.64
N LEU A 17 12.15 -5.65 2.54
CA LEU A 17 11.71 -4.58 3.44
C LEU A 17 12.83 -4.18 4.42
N ILE A 18 13.60 -5.14 4.96
CA ILE A 18 14.73 -4.88 5.87
C ILE A 18 15.91 -4.23 5.12
N ALA A 19 16.16 -4.61 3.87
CA ALA A 19 17.26 -4.06 3.07
C ALA A 19 17.05 -2.58 2.71
N VAL A 20 15.81 -2.14 2.50
CA VAL A 20 15.48 -0.72 2.26
C VAL A 20 15.67 0.12 3.53
N LEU A 21 15.48 -0.49 4.71
CA LEU A 21 15.66 0.18 6.01
C LEU A 21 17.13 0.26 6.49
N SER A 22 18.04 -0.48 5.84
CA SER A 22 19.45 -0.62 6.28
C SER A 22 20.48 0.12 5.42
N LEU A 23 20.05 0.97 4.49
CA LEU A 23 20.98 1.79 3.72
C LEU A 23 21.67 2.82 4.65
N PRO A 24 23.01 2.95 4.64
CA PRO A 24 23.69 3.97 5.43
C PRO A 24 23.27 5.35 4.92
N VAL A 25 22.66 6.13 5.78
CA VAL A 25 22.28 7.52 5.51
C VAL A 25 23.35 8.43 6.08
N ASP A 26 23.96 9.23 5.21
CA ASP A 26 24.84 10.32 5.65
C ASP A 26 23.92 11.43 6.22
N GLN A 27 23.81 11.48 7.54
CA GLN A 27 22.95 12.46 8.24
C GLN A 27 23.63 13.83 8.18
N THR A 28 23.35 14.61 7.14
CA THR A 28 23.52 16.05 7.22
C THR A 28 22.34 16.63 7.99
N LEU A 29 22.61 17.21 9.16
CA LEU A 29 21.64 17.86 10.02
C LEU A 29 20.97 19.04 9.28
N ALA A 30 19.85 18.79 8.63
CA ALA A 30 18.97 19.83 8.15
C ALA A 30 18.04 20.26 9.30
N THR A 31 18.00 21.55 9.58
CA THR A 31 17.32 22.14 10.74
C THR A 31 15.82 22.44 10.52
N ASP A 32 15.26 21.98 9.42
CA ASP A 32 13.83 22.19 9.12
C ASP A 32 13.21 20.85 8.68
N THR A 33 12.82 20.05 9.70
CA THR A 33 12.21 18.72 9.46
C THR A 33 10.80 18.88 8.92
N ARG A 34 10.47 18.12 7.85
CA ARG A 34 9.10 18.02 7.35
C ARG A 34 8.20 17.47 8.45
N PRO A 35 7.05 18.10 8.72
CA PRO A 35 6.13 17.57 9.72
C PRO A 35 5.48 16.29 9.24
N ASP A 36 5.20 15.40 10.18
CA ASP A 36 4.27 14.30 9.98
C ASP A 36 2.89 14.86 9.61
N SER A 37 2.11 14.09 8.87
CA SER A 37 0.81 14.56 8.37
C SER A 37 -0.25 13.47 8.39
N TRP A 38 -1.49 13.89 8.44
CA TRP A 38 -2.64 13.04 8.22
C TRP A 38 -3.19 13.21 6.80
N ALA A 39 -3.78 12.15 6.27
CA ALA A 39 -4.52 12.21 5.03
C ALA A 39 -5.80 11.37 5.12
N PHE A 40 -6.82 11.80 4.40
CA PHE A 40 -7.97 10.98 4.07
C PHE A 40 -7.97 10.68 2.58
N LEU A 41 -8.04 9.38 2.26
CA LEU A 41 -8.07 8.92 0.88
C LEU A 41 -9.34 8.12 0.64
N GLY A 42 -9.86 8.20 -0.58
CA GLY A 42 -10.98 7.41 -1.04
C GLY A 42 -10.71 6.89 -2.45
N GLY A 43 -11.29 5.77 -2.81
CA GLY A 43 -11.04 5.23 -4.13
C GLY A 43 -11.90 4.04 -4.51
N TYR A 44 -11.60 3.53 -5.69
CA TYR A 44 -12.23 2.35 -6.27
C TYR A 44 -11.17 1.30 -6.58
N GLY A 45 -11.48 0.05 -6.26
CA GLY A 45 -10.66 -1.11 -6.55
C GLY A 45 -11.43 -2.20 -7.28
N GLN A 46 -10.71 -2.94 -8.14
CA GLN A 46 -11.27 -4.09 -8.84
C GLN A 46 -10.21 -5.17 -8.99
N SER A 47 -10.57 -6.43 -8.64
CA SER A 47 -9.77 -7.59 -8.99
C SER A 47 -10.14 -8.12 -10.38
N TYR A 48 -9.19 -8.78 -11.03
CA TYR A 48 -9.34 -9.24 -12.41
C TYR A 48 -9.16 -10.75 -12.50
N PRO A 49 -10.25 -11.53 -12.76
CA PRO A 49 -10.15 -12.94 -13.08
C PRO A 49 -9.17 -13.19 -14.21
N GLY A 50 -8.24 -14.17 -13.99
CA GLY A 50 -7.16 -14.45 -14.93
C GLY A 50 -5.87 -13.65 -14.68
N TRP A 51 -5.85 -12.70 -13.76
CA TRP A 51 -4.62 -12.03 -13.35
C TRP A 51 -3.91 -12.84 -12.26
N GLY A 52 -2.85 -13.54 -12.63
CA GLY A 52 -2.23 -14.58 -11.82
C GLY A 52 -3.23 -15.71 -11.54
N GLN A 53 -3.41 -16.03 -10.27
CA GLN A 53 -4.36 -17.09 -9.83
C GLN A 53 -5.71 -16.52 -9.36
N THR A 54 -6.01 -15.27 -9.64
CA THR A 54 -7.29 -14.64 -9.30
C THR A 54 -8.42 -15.26 -10.13
N THR A 55 -9.46 -15.75 -9.47
CA THR A 55 -10.64 -16.35 -10.12
C THR A 55 -11.88 -15.48 -9.95
N GLN A 56 -11.91 -14.63 -8.93
CA GLN A 56 -13.08 -13.83 -8.56
C GLN A 56 -12.91 -12.37 -8.96
N ARG A 57 -14.01 -11.76 -9.45
CA ARG A 57 -14.13 -10.32 -9.58
C ARG A 57 -14.66 -9.76 -8.28
N VAL A 58 -13.85 -8.97 -7.60
CA VAL A 58 -14.22 -8.24 -6.39
C VAL A 58 -14.06 -6.75 -6.66
N GLU A 59 -15.11 -5.99 -6.38
CA GLU A 59 -15.12 -4.54 -6.54
C GLU A 59 -15.26 -3.87 -5.19
N THR A 60 -14.50 -2.81 -4.94
CA THR A 60 -14.51 -2.10 -3.66
C THR A 60 -14.59 -0.60 -3.84
N ILE A 61 -15.25 0.05 -2.87
CA ILE A 61 -15.07 1.47 -2.56
C ILE A 61 -14.26 1.53 -1.28
N ASP A 62 -13.14 2.23 -1.32
CA ASP A 62 -12.20 2.30 -0.21
C ASP A 62 -12.26 3.67 0.48
N LEU A 63 -12.20 3.68 1.81
CA LEU A 63 -11.91 4.83 2.66
C LEU A 63 -10.66 4.51 3.48
N ILE A 64 -9.64 5.37 3.40
CA ILE A 64 -8.32 5.07 3.96
C ILE A 64 -7.81 6.28 4.76
N PRO A 65 -8.06 6.35 6.07
CA PRO A 65 -7.26 7.21 6.96
C PRO A 65 -5.79 6.79 6.91
N ARG A 66 -4.90 7.77 6.71
CA ARG A 66 -3.44 7.55 6.63
C ARG A 66 -2.73 8.52 7.54
N TYR A 67 -1.79 8.01 8.32
CA TYR A 67 -0.76 8.80 8.98
C TYR A 67 0.57 8.62 8.23
N ASN A 68 1.16 9.72 7.81
CA ASN A 68 2.44 9.77 7.13
C ASN A 68 3.52 10.21 8.12
N HIS A 69 4.44 9.30 8.44
CA HIS A 69 5.58 9.54 9.32
C HIS A 69 6.85 9.71 8.49
N ILE A 70 7.53 10.84 8.65
CA ILE A 70 8.79 11.12 7.96
C ILE A 70 9.92 10.38 8.67
N VAL A 71 10.62 9.51 7.94
CA VAL A 71 11.74 8.70 8.47
C VAL A 71 13.07 9.38 8.20
N PHE A 72 13.26 9.85 6.96
CA PHE A 72 14.46 10.60 6.54
C PHE A 72 14.02 11.78 5.68
N ASP A 73 14.29 12.97 6.13
CA ASP A 73 13.72 14.20 5.57
C ASP A 73 14.36 14.63 4.24
N GLU A 74 15.65 14.43 4.07
CA GLU A 74 16.33 14.78 2.83
C GLU A 74 17.32 13.70 2.42
N MET A 75 17.13 13.18 1.21
CA MET A 75 17.96 12.12 0.64
C MET A 75 18.25 12.39 -0.82
N GLY A 76 19.41 11.92 -1.27
CA GLY A 76 19.78 11.99 -2.68
C GLY A 76 20.11 13.37 -3.19
N SER A 77 20.29 13.50 -4.50
CA SER A 77 20.59 14.76 -5.19
C SER A 77 20.08 14.74 -6.62
N GLY A 78 19.96 15.91 -7.24
CA GLY A 78 19.48 16.02 -8.62
C GLY A 78 18.08 15.46 -8.80
N TRP A 79 17.86 14.62 -9.80
CA TRP A 79 16.54 14.08 -10.15
C TRP A 79 15.95 13.09 -9.14
N TYR A 80 16.78 12.49 -8.27
CA TYR A 80 16.34 11.57 -7.21
C TYR A 80 16.39 12.20 -5.82
N LYS A 81 16.55 13.53 -5.71
CA LYS A 81 16.38 14.24 -4.45
C LYS A 81 14.97 13.98 -3.91
N GLY A 82 14.85 13.63 -2.63
CA GLY A 82 13.58 13.29 -2.04
C GLY A 82 13.66 13.01 -0.55
N PHE A 83 12.62 12.39 -0.02
CA PHE A 83 12.54 11.96 1.36
C PHE A 83 11.89 10.58 1.48
N HIS A 84 12.17 9.91 2.57
CA HIS A 84 11.59 8.61 2.88
C HIS A 84 10.57 8.74 4.02
N SER A 85 9.42 8.14 3.84
CA SER A 85 8.37 8.10 4.86
C SER A 85 7.77 6.71 5.01
N THR A 86 7.00 6.53 6.09
CA THR A 86 6.17 5.35 6.33
C THR A 86 4.72 5.78 6.41
N PHE A 87 3.87 5.14 5.61
CA PHE A 87 2.41 5.31 5.69
C PHE A 87 1.83 4.25 6.61
N PHE A 88 1.13 4.69 7.64
CA PHE A 88 0.27 3.86 8.47
C PHE A 88 -1.16 4.05 8.00
N GLU A 89 -1.80 3.01 7.47
CA GLU A 89 -3.14 3.09 6.89
C GLU A 89 -4.12 2.17 7.61
N PHE A 90 -5.37 2.63 7.69
CA PHE A 90 -6.49 1.91 8.28
C PHE A 90 -7.64 1.81 7.24
N PRO A 91 -7.47 1.02 6.16
CA PRO A 91 -8.47 0.92 5.12
C PRO A 91 -9.75 0.27 5.64
N VAL A 92 -10.87 0.89 5.31
CA VAL A 92 -12.21 0.33 5.38
C VAL A 92 -12.75 0.30 3.95
N SER A 93 -13.05 -0.89 3.44
CA SER A 93 -13.50 -1.09 2.08
C SER A 93 -14.93 -1.65 2.09
N LEU A 94 -15.84 -1.00 1.37
CA LEU A 94 -17.14 -1.56 1.04
C LEU A 94 -16.98 -2.43 -0.20
N ILE A 95 -17.23 -3.71 -0.07
CA ILE A 95 -17.29 -4.66 -1.19
C ILE A 95 -18.65 -4.49 -1.86
N LEU A 96 -18.63 -4.29 -3.20
CA LEU A 96 -19.84 -4.14 -4.02
C LEU A 96 -20.18 -5.43 -4.78
N ASN A 97 -19.15 -6.22 -5.10
CA ASN A 97 -19.23 -7.46 -5.84
C ASN A 97 -18.24 -8.47 -5.23
N PRO A 98 -18.60 -9.76 -5.01
CA PRO A 98 -19.82 -10.46 -5.44
C PRO A 98 -21.06 -10.16 -4.58
N GLU A 99 -20.88 -9.70 -3.35
CA GLU A 99 -21.96 -9.34 -2.42
C GLU A 99 -21.62 -8.07 -1.64
N ILE A 100 -22.64 -7.34 -1.20
CA ILE A 100 -22.40 -6.15 -0.37
C ILE A 100 -21.90 -6.59 1.01
N SER A 101 -20.69 -6.23 1.33
CA SER A 101 -20.01 -6.58 2.57
C SER A 101 -18.89 -5.58 2.88
N THR A 102 -18.08 -5.87 3.89
CA THR A 102 -17.00 -4.97 4.32
C THR A 102 -15.68 -5.74 4.43
N MET A 103 -14.60 -5.01 4.24
CA MET A 103 -13.24 -5.46 4.51
C MET A 103 -12.53 -4.35 5.29
N ILE A 104 -11.77 -4.72 6.31
CA ILE A 104 -10.97 -3.79 7.13
C ILE A 104 -9.53 -4.28 7.19
N GLY A 105 -8.58 -3.35 7.30
CA GLY A 105 -7.17 -3.71 7.36
C GLY A 105 -6.32 -2.70 8.11
N ILE A 106 -5.06 -3.09 8.28
CA ILE A 106 -3.98 -2.22 8.76
C ILE A 106 -2.81 -2.42 7.80
N ASN A 107 -2.25 -1.32 7.28
CA ASN A 107 -1.12 -1.38 6.38
C ASN A 107 0.06 -0.55 6.90
N PHE A 108 1.26 -1.04 6.66
CA PHE A 108 2.53 -0.37 6.84
C PHE A 108 3.21 -0.32 5.48
N LEU A 109 3.37 0.88 4.91
CA LEU A 109 3.92 1.07 3.58
C LEU A 109 5.15 1.98 3.68
N ALA A 110 6.28 1.53 3.15
CA ALA A 110 7.43 2.38 2.91
C ALA A 110 7.18 3.23 1.67
N ALA A 111 7.54 4.51 1.71
CA ALA A 111 7.36 5.43 0.60
C ALA A 111 8.60 6.27 0.36
N TYR A 112 8.85 6.60 -0.91
CA TYR A 112 9.87 7.56 -1.32
C TYR A 112 9.23 8.62 -2.19
N THR A 113 9.33 9.88 -1.75
CA THR A 113 8.78 11.04 -2.46
C THR A 113 9.91 11.84 -3.09
N PHE A 114 9.80 12.10 -4.40
CA PHE A 114 10.76 12.88 -5.17
C PHE A 114 10.43 14.36 -5.09
N THR A 115 11.38 15.19 -4.64
CA THR A 115 11.17 16.63 -4.38
C THR A 115 11.77 17.53 -5.49
N VAL A 116 11.78 17.04 -6.72
CA VAL A 116 12.33 17.78 -7.87
C VAL A 116 11.48 18.98 -8.31
N ASN A 117 10.25 19.06 -7.82
CA ASN A 117 9.33 20.17 -8.12
C ASN A 117 8.56 20.54 -6.85
N GLU A 118 8.43 21.84 -6.58
CA GLU A 118 7.76 22.35 -5.38
C GLU A 118 6.24 22.16 -5.39
N LYS A 119 5.63 22.04 -6.56
CA LYS A 119 4.17 21.96 -6.73
C LYS A 119 3.67 20.53 -6.97
N TRP A 120 4.49 19.70 -7.62
CA TRP A 120 4.17 18.31 -7.95
C TRP A 120 5.27 17.41 -7.46
N GLN A 121 4.96 16.53 -6.55
CA GLN A 121 5.92 15.57 -6.01
C GLN A 121 5.44 14.14 -6.27
N PRO A 122 6.01 13.46 -7.26
CA PRO A 122 5.72 12.05 -7.47
C PRO A 122 6.33 11.20 -6.36
N TYR A 123 5.69 10.09 -6.04
CA TYR A 123 6.19 9.14 -5.08
C TYR A 123 5.91 7.70 -5.49
N ILE A 124 6.71 6.80 -4.94
CA ILE A 124 6.53 5.35 -5.04
C ILE A 124 6.35 4.79 -3.63
N PHE A 125 5.60 3.74 -3.50
CA PHE A 125 5.39 3.11 -2.19
C PHE A 125 5.11 1.63 -2.32
N GLY A 126 5.33 0.89 -1.21
CA GLY A 126 5.02 -0.52 -1.13
C GLY A 126 5.07 -1.04 0.30
N GLY A 127 4.34 -2.10 0.53
CA GLY A 127 4.22 -2.74 1.83
C GLY A 127 2.91 -3.52 1.96
N GLY A 128 2.40 -3.69 3.16
CA GLY A 128 1.15 -4.42 3.38
C GLY A 128 0.82 -4.61 4.84
N GLY A 129 -0.03 -5.58 5.11
CA GLY A 129 -0.44 -5.93 6.47
C GLY A 129 -1.62 -6.89 6.52
N PRO A 130 -2.22 -7.10 7.69
CA PRO A 130 -3.38 -7.94 7.84
C PRO A 130 -4.64 -7.27 7.29
N VAL A 131 -5.52 -8.08 6.72
CA VAL A 131 -6.86 -7.69 6.27
C VAL A 131 -7.88 -8.73 6.70
N TYR A 132 -9.01 -8.27 7.22
CA TYR A 132 -10.15 -9.11 7.55
C TYR A 132 -11.30 -8.82 6.59
N ILE A 133 -11.83 -9.87 5.95
CA ILE A 133 -12.89 -9.82 4.95
C ILE A 133 -14.15 -10.42 5.56
N PHE A 134 -15.24 -9.66 5.65
CA PHE A 134 -16.50 -10.14 6.20
C PHE A 134 -17.32 -10.95 5.18
N ALA A 135 -17.10 -10.71 3.88
CA ALA A 135 -17.74 -11.48 2.80
C ALA A 135 -17.26 -12.93 2.74
N ASP A 136 -18.09 -13.81 2.19
CA ASP A 136 -17.70 -15.14 1.75
C ASP A 136 -17.29 -15.09 0.28
N ILE A 137 -16.00 -14.85 0.05
CA ILE A 137 -15.44 -14.79 -1.30
C ILE A 137 -15.05 -16.20 -1.72
N PRO A 138 -15.64 -16.75 -2.80
CA PRO A 138 -15.23 -18.06 -3.30
C PRO A 138 -13.74 -18.08 -3.62
N GLY A 139 -13.07 -19.19 -3.28
CA GLY A 139 -11.63 -19.32 -3.46
C GLY A 139 -10.78 -18.81 -2.30
N MET A 140 -11.36 -18.12 -1.31
CA MET A 140 -10.65 -17.68 -0.11
C MET A 140 -11.06 -18.51 1.13
N GLY A 141 -10.18 -19.38 1.59
CA GLY A 141 -10.46 -20.34 2.67
C GLY A 141 -10.54 -19.73 4.08
N THR A 142 -10.26 -18.44 4.26
CA THR A 142 -10.33 -17.76 5.56
C THR A 142 -10.71 -16.29 5.43
N LYS A 143 -11.29 -15.75 6.49
CA LYS A 143 -11.64 -14.32 6.62
C LYS A 143 -10.42 -13.45 6.90
N LEU A 144 -9.46 -13.95 7.69
CA LEU A 144 -8.22 -13.24 7.99
C LEU A 144 -7.17 -13.60 6.94
N ASN A 145 -6.69 -12.58 6.25
CA ASN A 145 -5.73 -12.68 5.16
C ASN A 145 -4.57 -11.70 5.37
N GLY A 146 -3.49 -11.90 4.63
CA GLY A 146 -2.47 -10.89 4.41
C GLY A 146 -2.74 -10.12 3.13
N ASN A 147 -2.31 -8.87 3.09
CA ASN A 147 -2.23 -8.12 1.84
C ASN A 147 -0.84 -7.56 1.65
N TYR A 148 -0.44 -7.40 0.39
CA TYR A 148 0.64 -6.50 0.01
C TYR A 148 0.20 -5.63 -1.15
N GLN A 149 0.76 -4.44 -1.20
CA GLN A 149 0.47 -3.48 -2.25
C GLN A 149 1.70 -2.67 -2.58
N PHE A 150 1.75 -2.21 -3.81
CA PHE A 150 2.72 -1.23 -4.26
C PHE A 150 2.06 -0.32 -5.29
N GLY A 151 2.57 0.89 -5.39
CA GLY A 151 1.97 1.87 -6.27
C GLY A 151 2.87 3.05 -6.56
N ILE A 152 2.33 3.88 -7.40
CA ILE A 152 2.85 5.19 -7.71
C ILE A 152 1.82 6.23 -7.29
N GLY A 153 2.29 7.37 -6.82
CA GLY A 153 1.43 8.48 -6.46
C GLY A 153 1.97 9.80 -6.94
N LEU A 154 1.10 10.79 -6.90
CA LEU A 154 1.42 12.18 -7.19
C LEU A 154 0.78 13.06 -6.12
N GLU A 155 1.59 13.85 -5.45
CA GLU A 155 1.17 14.85 -4.49
C GLU A 155 1.17 16.22 -5.16
N TYR A 156 0.03 16.92 -5.11
CA TYR A 156 -0.14 18.26 -5.64
C TYR A 156 -0.40 19.26 -4.52
N PHE A 157 0.49 20.22 -4.33
CA PHE A 157 0.44 21.21 -3.27
C PHE A 157 -0.58 22.30 -3.60
N LEU A 158 -1.70 22.34 -2.86
CA LEU A 158 -2.66 23.43 -2.90
C LEU A 158 -2.13 24.64 -2.12
N ASN A 159 -1.55 24.37 -0.95
CA ASN A 159 -0.87 25.32 -0.08
C ASN A 159 0.16 24.55 0.79
N LYS A 160 0.74 25.19 1.81
CA LYS A 160 1.75 24.57 2.67
C LYS A 160 1.24 23.42 3.54
N GLN A 161 -0.07 23.34 3.78
CA GLN A 161 -0.68 22.35 4.69
C GLN A 161 -1.52 21.32 3.95
N ASN A 162 -2.20 21.73 2.87
CA ASN A 162 -3.15 20.87 2.17
C ASN A 162 -2.62 20.47 0.79
N HIS A 163 -2.53 19.17 0.55
CA HIS A 163 -2.07 18.62 -0.71
C HIS A 163 -3.09 17.59 -1.22
N LEU A 164 -3.34 17.59 -2.52
CA LEU A 164 -4.10 16.53 -3.17
C LEU A 164 -3.20 15.35 -3.47
N LEU A 165 -3.71 14.16 -3.26
CA LEU A 165 -3.05 12.89 -3.53
C LEU A 165 -3.79 12.16 -4.65
N PHE A 166 -3.04 11.61 -5.59
CA PHE A 166 -3.55 10.74 -6.65
C PHE A 166 -2.68 9.49 -6.67
N GLU A 167 -3.28 8.30 -6.58
CA GLU A 167 -2.53 7.05 -6.53
C GLU A 167 -3.11 6.01 -7.47
N TYR A 168 -2.22 5.21 -8.05
CA TYR A 168 -2.53 3.93 -8.65
C TYR A 168 -1.81 2.84 -7.88
N ARG A 169 -2.57 1.80 -7.46
CA ARG A 169 -2.05 0.70 -6.66
C ARG A 169 -2.31 -0.64 -7.33
N TYR A 170 -1.31 -1.51 -7.31
CA TYR A 170 -1.52 -2.94 -7.31
C TYR A 170 -1.76 -3.41 -5.89
N HIS A 171 -2.78 -4.25 -5.68
CA HIS A 171 -3.16 -4.77 -4.38
C HIS A 171 -3.40 -6.28 -4.48
N HIS A 172 -2.68 -7.04 -3.68
CA HIS A 172 -2.78 -8.49 -3.57
C HIS A 172 -3.28 -8.88 -2.20
N ILE A 173 -4.25 -9.78 -2.14
CA ILE A 173 -4.75 -10.39 -0.91
C ILE A 173 -4.67 -11.90 -1.04
N SER A 174 -4.14 -12.58 -0.01
CA SER A 174 -4.11 -14.03 0.07
C SER A 174 -3.94 -14.48 1.53
N ASN A 175 -4.28 -15.73 1.82
CA ASN A 175 -4.05 -16.30 3.14
C ASN A 175 -2.69 -16.99 3.30
N ALA A 176 -1.78 -16.83 2.31
CA ALA A 176 -0.46 -17.44 2.28
C ALA A 176 -0.46 -18.99 2.46
N GLY A 177 -1.54 -19.65 2.09
CA GLY A 177 -1.69 -21.10 2.23
C GLY A 177 -2.00 -21.59 3.66
N THR A 178 -2.45 -20.70 4.55
CA THR A 178 -2.85 -21.09 5.92
C THR A 178 -4.19 -21.81 5.98
N ALA A 179 -4.99 -21.68 4.92
CA ALA A 179 -6.26 -22.38 4.74
C ALA A 179 -6.53 -22.64 3.25
N GLU A 180 -7.21 -23.74 2.94
CA GLU A 180 -7.64 -24.06 1.58
C GLU A 180 -9.15 -23.74 1.40
N PRO A 181 -9.52 -23.22 0.22
CA PRO A 181 -8.68 -22.81 -0.92
C PRO A 181 -7.95 -21.49 -0.67
N ASN A 182 -6.84 -21.25 -1.42
CA ASN A 182 -6.10 -20.00 -1.39
C ASN A 182 -5.94 -19.44 -2.81
N GLU A 183 -7.03 -18.96 -3.38
CA GLU A 183 -7.06 -18.25 -4.65
C GLU A 183 -6.93 -16.74 -4.38
N PRO A 184 -5.79 -16.12 -4.70
CA PRO A 184 -5.54 -14.73 -4.34
C PRO A 184 -6.40 -13.76 -5.13
N LEU A 185 -6.63 -12.58 -4.55
CA LEU A 185 -7.23 -11.43 -5.25
C LEU A 185 -6.12 -10.47 -5.68
N ASN A 186 -5.90 -10.35 -6.98
CA ASN A 186 -5.02 -9.34 -7.57
C ASN A 186 -5.88 -8.21 -8.14
N SER A 187 -5.70 -7.00 -7.62
CA SER A 187 -6.56 -5.86 -7.90
C SER A 187 -5.76 -4.65 -8.33
N SER A 188 -6.36 -3.80 -9.15
CA SER A 188 -5.93 -2.42 -9.32
C SER A 188 -6.83 -1.51 -8.50
N LYS A 189 -6.25 -0.44 -7.93
CA LYS A 189 -6.99 0.60 -7.21
C LYS A 189 -6.59 1.98 -7.72
N PHE A 190 -7.58 2.84 -7.91
CA PHE A 190 -7.43 4.27 -8.15
C PHE A 190 -7.89 5.02 -6.92
N ILE A 191 -7.00 5.79 -6.34
CA ILE A 191 -7.21 6.46 -5.06
C ILE A 191 -6.96 7.95 -5.24
N ILE A 192 -7.81 8.76 -4.63
CA ILE A 192 -7.62 10.21 -4.47
C ILE A 192 -7.69 10.55 -2.98
N GLY A 193 -7.01 11.61 -2.58
CA GLY A 193 -7.01 12.01 -1.18
C GLY A 193 -6.57 13.44 -0.96
N ILE A 194 -6.61 13.84 0.29
CA ILE A 194 -6.14 15.15 0.75
C ILE A 194 -5.35 14.98 2.06
N THR A 195 -4.20 15.66 2.14
CA THR A 195 -3.43 15.82 3.38
C THR A 195 -3.83 17.10 4.12
N PHE A 196 -3.61 17.12 5.42
CA PHE A 196 -3.83 18.28 6.31
C PHE A 196 -2.96 18.18 7.56
#